data_1685b090b38c48b8e65997b273cbd88a
#
_entry.id   1685b090b38c48b8e65997b273cbd88a
#
_cell.length_a   1.000
_cell.length_b   1.000
_cell.length_c   1.000
_cell.angle_alpha   90.00
_cell.angle_beta   90.00
_cell.angle_gamma   90.00
#
_symmetry.space_group_name_H-M   'P 1'
#
loop_
_entity.id
_entity.type
_entity.pdbx_description
1 polymer ?
#
loop_
_entity_poly.entity_id
_entity_poly.type
_entity_poly.pdbx_seq_one_letter_code
_entity_poly.pdbx_strand_id
1 'polypeptide(L)'
;LLYHTIRKLYQDKWELIWLDEFESTCLDASKWNVEEWAAEKNNELQYYSPSNVKVEDGLLKLISKNEKFKGRIYTSGAVHTQGKFNFLYGKAEMRAKLPAGQGILPAFWMMPDKEDTWLPEIDILEMLGQQPNEIWMVTHWLDETGTLNSDANSFIGPDFSKDFHIFSIEWTPDSIVWFIDGIERFRSSEFIPSDNMYLYLNTAIGGNWPGSPDNSTVFPMYYEIDYVRVF
;
A
#
# COMPACT_ATOMS: atom_id res chain seq x y z
N LEU A 1 2.08 4.48 34.76
CA LEU A 1 2.80 5.78 34.62
C LEU A 1 3.99 5.64 33.67
N LEU A 2 4.88 4.65 33.84
CA LEU A 2 6.08 4.47 33.01
C LEU A 2 5.75 4.19 31.53
N TYR A 3 4.72 3.37 31.27
CA TYR A 3 4.28 3.02 29.92
C TYR A 3 3.69 4.23 29.16
N HIS A 4 2.94 5.11 29.87
CA HIS A 4 2.40 6.35 29.30
C HIS A 4 3.50 7.38 29.02
N THR A 5 4.52 7.44 29.87
CA THR A 5 5.65 8.37 29.72
C THR A 5 6.55 7.95 28.55
N ILE A 6 6.80 6.65 28.39
CA ILE A 6 7.57 6.10 27.26
C ILE A 6 6.82 6.34 25.94
N ARG A 7 5.50 6.12 25.90
CA ARG A 7 4.68 6.38 24.69
C ARG A 7 4.69 7.86 24.30
N LYS A 8 4.72 8.78 25.26
CA LYS A 8 4.80 10.21 25.04
C LYS A 8 6.16 10.64 24.48
N LEU A 9 7.27 10.01 24.92
CA LEU A 9 8.62 10.29 24.42
C LEU A 9 8.87 9.85 22.98
N TYR A 10 8.12 8.87 22.47
CA TYR A 10 8.21 8.42 21.07
C TYR A 10 7.19 9.11 20.14
N GLN A 11 6.12 9.70 20.68
CA GLN A 11 5.15 10.49 19.89
C GLN A 11 5.68 11.89 19.50
N ASP A 12 6.68 12.40 20.20
CA ASP A 12 7.26 13.74 19.95
C ASP A 12 8.32 13.77 18.83
N LYS A 13 8.60 12.62 18.16
CA LYS A 13 9.64 12.55 17.11
C LYS A 13 9.13 13.01 15.74
N TRP A 14 7.83 12.86 15.48
CA TRP A 14 7.23 13.08 14.17
C TRP A 14 6.06 14.07 14.27
N GLU A 15 6.08 15.12 13.44
CA GLU A 15 4.98 16.07 13.29
C GLU A 15 4.03 15.59 12.18
N LEU A 16 2.72 15.59 12.43
CA LEU A 16 1.72 15.22 11.43
C LEU A 16 1.64 16.31 10.34
N ILE A 17 1.98 15.94 9.10
CA ILE A 17 2.01 16.87 7.95
C ILE A 17 0.88 16.62 6.95
N TRP A 18 0.31 15.41 6.93
CA TRP A 18 -0.79 15.05 6.03
C TRP A 18 -1.58 13.87 6.59
N LEU A 19 -2.89 13.86 6.35
CA LEU A 19 -3.75 12.75 6.76
C LEU A 19 -5.02 12.65 5.90
N ASP A 20 -5.61 11.46 5.86
CA ASP A 20 -7.00 11.22 5.52
C ASP A 20 -7.58 10.14 6.44
N GLU A 21 -8.66 10.49 7.14
CA GLU A 21 -9.39 9.61 8.08
C GLU A 21 -10.65 9.04 7.44
N PHE A 22 -10.90 9.35 6.17
CA PHE A 22 -12.04 8.88 5.36
C PHE A 22 -13.43 9.08 6.01
N GLU A 23 -13.58 10.11 6.85
CA GLU A 23 -14.83 10.42 7.55
C GLU A 23 -15.89 11.08 6.65
N SER A 24 -15.54 11.47 5.42
CA SER A 24 -16.46 12.07 4.45
C SER A 24 -17.31 11.00 3.75
N THR A 25 -18.28 11.43 2.95
CA THR A 25 -19.13 10.53 2.14
C THR A 25 -18.55 10.20 0.77
N CYS A 26 -17.39 10.78 0.42
CA CYS A 26 -16.70 10.55 -0.85
C CYS A 26 -15.19 10.77 -0.66
N LEU A 27 -14.41 10.20 -1.55
CA LEU A 27 -12.96 10.41 -1.57
C LEU A 27 -12.63 11.88 -1.84
N ASP A 28 -11.72 12.44 -1.07
CA ASP A 28 -11.26 13.81 -1.24
C ASP A 28 -10.39 13.94 -2.50
N ALA A 29 -10.98 14.49 -3.56
CA ALA A 29 -10.31 14.68 -4.84
C ALA A 29 -9.16 15.71 -4.78
N SER A 30 -9.01 16.48 -3.71
CA SER A 30 -7.83 17.34 -3.51
C SER A 30 -6.62 16.56 -3.00
N LYS A 31 -6.84 15.40 -2.39
CA LYS A 31 -5.81 14.53 -1.81
C LYS A 31 -5.46 13.34 -2.71
N TRP A 32 -6.46 12.76 -3.40
CA TRP A 32 -6.35 11.50 -4.11
C TRP A 32 -6.71 11.62 -5.59
N ASN A 33 -5.97 10.91 -6.40
CA ASN A 33 -6.38 10.51 -7.74
C ASN A 33 -6.95 9.11 -7.68
N VAL A 34 -7.89 8.81 -8.57
CA VAL A 34 -8.47 7.48 -8.74
C VAL A 34 -8.04 6.94 -10.10
N GLU A 35 -7.54 5.72 -10.13
CA GLU A 35 -7.08 5.09 -11.36
C GLU A 35 -8.24 4.62 -12.25
N GLU A 36 -8.06 4.80 -13.57
CA GLU A 36 -9.00 4.31 -14.58
C GLU A 36 -8.24 3.77 -15.83
N TRP A 37 -7.79 2.53 -15.75
CA TRP A 37 -7.05 1.88 -16.85
C TRP A 37 -7.00 0.36 -16.71
N ALA A 38 -6.75 -0.34 -17.84
CA ALA A 38 -6.55 -1.79 -17.85
C ALA A 38 -5.12 -2.13 -17.44
N ALA A 39 -4.94 -2.80 -16.31
CA ALA A 39 -3.61 -3.25 -15.88
C ALA A 39 -3.04 -4.28 -16.86
N GLU A 40 -1.86 -4.00 -17.39
CA GLU A 40 -1.17 -4.84 -18.40
C GLU A 40 0.21 -5.31 -17.90
N LYS A 41 0.77 -4.60 -16.92
CA LYS A 41 2.06 -4.97 -16.31
C LYS A 41 1.88 -6.25 -15.49
N ASN A 42 2.96 -7.02 -15.37
CA ASN A 42 3.04 -8.22 -14.53
C ASN A 42 1.98 -9.30 -14.87
N ASN A 43 1.37 -9.27 -16.07
CA ASN A 43 0.25 -10.14 -16.44
C ASN A 43 -0.97 -10.02 -15.52
N GLU A 44 -1.22 -8.83 -14.97
CA GLU A 44 -2.39 -8.53 -14.17
C GLU A 44 -3.68 -8.57 -15.01
N LEU A 45 -4.80 -8.88 -14.37
CA LEU A 45 -6.05 -9.23 -15.06
C LEU A 45 -7.16 -8.17 -14.89
N GLN A 46 -7.03 -7.23 -13.95
CA GLN A 46 -8.07 -6.26 -13.62
C GLN A 46 -8.08 -5.05 -14.57
N TYR A 47 -9.23 -4.40 -14.61
CA TYR A 47 -9.36 -2.99 -14.95
C TYR A 47 -9.52 -2.19 -13.66
N TYR A 48 -8.66 -1.21 -13.42
CA TYR A 48 -8.89 -0.26 -12.34
C TYR A 48 -10.01 0.69 -12.73
N SER A 49 -11.02 0.81 -11.87
CA SER A 49 -12.21 1.59 -12.16
C SER A 49 -12.62 2.45 -10.97
N PRO A 50 -13.01 3.72 -11.20
CA PRO A 50 -13.55 4.58 -10.15
C PRO A 50 -14.75 4.00 -9.40
N SER A 51 -15.54 3.14 -10.05
CA SER A 51 -16.67 2.44 -9.41
C SER A 51 -16.26 1.43 -8.32
N ASN A 52 -14.96 1.09 -8.28
CA ASN A 52 -14.38 0.17 -7.30
C ASN A 52 -13.72 0.91 -6.11
N VAL A 53 -13.85 2.23 -6.06
CA VAL A 53 -13.33 3.08 -4.98
C VAL A 53 -14.51 3.73 -4.27
N LYS A 54 -14.67 3.47 -2.98
CA LYS A 54 -15.75 4.03 -2.17
C LYS A 54 -15.24 4.51 -0.83
N VAL A 55 -15.84 5.59 -0.32
CA VAL A 55 -15.72 6.00 1.07
C VAL A 55 -17.10 5.82 1.72
N GLU A 56 -17.18 4.91 2.66
CA GLU A 56 -18.40 4.60 3.40
C GLU A 56 -18.06 4.01 4.77
N ASP A 57 -18.88 4.29 5.76
CA ASP A 57 -18.72 3.83 7.15
C ASP A 57 -17.39 4.27 7.80
N GLY A 58 -16.84 5.43 7.39
CA GLY A 58 -15.55 5.92 7.87
C GLY A 58 -14.34 5.16 7.31
N LEU A 59 -14.49 4.47 6.18
CA LEU A 59 -13.45 3.66 5.55
C LEU A 59 -13.32 4.02 4.08
N LEU A 60 -12.09 4.05 3.57
CA LEU A 60 -11.83 3.88 2.16
C LEU A 60 -11.88 2.38 1.84
N LYS A 61 -12.71 2.00 0.87
CA LYS A 61 -12.84 0.62 0.39
C LYS A 61 -12.39 0.54 -1.06
N LEU A 62 -11.32 -0.21 -1.32
CA LEU A 62 -10.91 -0.61 -2.66
C LEU A 62 -11.51 -1.99 -2.92
N ILE A 63 -12.38 -2.09 -3.93
CA ILE A 63 -13.25 -3.25 -4.12
C ILE A 63 -12.77 -4.05 -5.33
N SER A 64 -12.41 -5.31 -5.12
CA SER A 64 -12.10 -6.26 -6.18
C SER A 64 -13.35 -7.05 -6.56
N LYS A 65 -13.65 -7.15 -7.87
CA LYS A 65 -14.84 -7.83 -8.37
C LYS A 65 -14.52 -8.74 -9.55
N ASN A 66 -15.26 -9.84 -9.64
CA ASN A 66 -15.34 -10.64 -10.85
C ASN A 66 -16.51 -10.11 -11.69
N GLU A 67 -16.21 -9.18 -12.60
CA GLU A 67 -17.18 -8.58 -13.51
C GLU A 67 -16.51 -8.21 -14.83
N LYS A 68 -17.24 -8.37 -15.94
CA LYS A 68 -16.74 -7.97 -17.27
C LYS A 68 -16.83 -6.46 -17.43
N PHE A 69 -15.68 -5.82 -17.66
CA PHE A 69 -15.60 -4.39 -17.87
C PHE A 69 -14.44 -4.04 -18.84
N LYS A 70 -14.74 -3.29 -19.90
CA LYS A 70 -13.76 -2.79 -20.88
C LYS A 70 -12.71 -3.84 -21.34
N GLY A 71 -13.19 -5.07 -21.62
CA GLY A 71 -12.34 -6.16 -22.12
C GLY A 71 -11.64 -6.99 -21.04
N ARG A 72 -11.77 -6.64 -19.76
CA ARG A 72 -11.28 -7.41 -18.62
C ARG A 72 -12.40 -8.21 -17.96
N ILE A 73 -12.04 -9.26 -17.23
CA ILE A 73 -12.98 -10.10 -16.49
C ILE A 73 -13.00 -9.80 -14.99
N TYR A 74 -12.11 -8.90 -14.56
CA TYR A 74 -12.03 -8.40 -13.20
C TYR A 74 -11.95 -6.88 -13.21
N THR A 75 -12.50 -6.27 -12.15
CA THR A 75 -12.30 -4.86 -11.82
C THR A 75 -11.72 -4.72 -10.42
N SER A 76 -10.94 -3.67 -10.19
CA SER A 76 -10.38 -3.36 -8.89
C SER A 76 -10.28 -1.86 -8.65
N GLY A 77 -9.99 -1.45 -7.40
CA GLY A 77 -9.77 -0.07 -7.02
C GLY A 77 -8.28 0.24 -6.82
N ALA A 78 -7.87 1.44 -7.24
CA ALA A 78 -6.58 2.01 -6.93
C ALA A 78 -6.67 3.53 -6.78
N VAL A 79 -5.93 4.07 -5.81
CA VAL A 79 -5.82 5.51 -5.55
C VAL A 79 -4.38 5.90 -5.24
N HIS A 80 -4.02 7.15 -5.57
CA HIS A 80 -2.67 7.65 -5.32
C HIS A 80 -2.66 9.16 -5.10
N THR A 81 -1.56 9.67 -4.52
CA THR A 81 -1.41 11.10 -4.21
C THR A 81 -0.51 11.86 -5.19
N GLN A 82 -0.09 11.27 -6.33
CA GLN A 82 0.80 11.89 -7.30
C GLN A 82 0.30 13.27 -7.74
N GLY A 83 1.19 14.28 -7.72
CA GLY A 83 0.86 15.66 -8.08
C GLY A 83 -0.06 16.40 -7.11
N LYS A 84 -0.46 15.77 -5.99
CA LYS A 84 -1.31 16.35 -4.94
C LYS A 84 -0.62 16.39 -3.58
N PHE A 85 0.05 15.31 -3.22
CA PHE A 85 0.87 15.22 -2.02
C PHE A 85 2.04 14.27 -2.24
N ASN A 86 3.21 14.74 -1.86
CA ASN A 86 4.45 13.94 -1.79
C ASN A 86 5.29 14.42 -0.60
N PHE A 87 6.24 13.63 -0.19
CA PHE A 87 7.16 13.98 0.89
C PHE A 87 8.53 13.33 0.68
N LEU A 88 9.55 13.92 1.29
CA LEU A 88 10.91 13.40 1.35
C LEU A 88 11.27 13.20 2.82
N TYR A 89 11.52 11.92 3.17
CA TYR A 89 11.75 11.47 4.54
C TYR A 89 10.57 11.78 5.48
N GLY A 90 10.39 10.95 6.48
CA GLY A 90 9.27 11.05 7.41
C GLY A 90 8.76 9.68 7.84
N LYS A 91 7.56 9.66 8.38
CA LYS A 91 6.85 8.44 8.73
C LYS A 91 5.54 8.38 7.94
N ALA A 92 5.33 7.31 7.18
CA ALA A 92 4.01 7.01 6.59
C ALA A 92 3.35 5.87 7.36
N GLU A 93 2.06 6.00 7.65
CA GLU A 93 1.30 5.04 8.44
C GLU A 93 -0.11 4.85 7.86
N MET A 94 -0.54 3.61 7.79
CA MET A 94 -1.89 3.23 7.40
C MET A 94 -2.46 2.20 8.37
N ARG A 95 -3.73 2.32 8.73
CA ARG A 95 -4.48 1.28 9.41
C ARG A 95 -5.47 0.65 8.45
N ALA A 96 -5.36 -0.66 8.26
CA ALA A 96 -6.15 -1.35 7.25
C ALA A 96 -6.42 -2.82 7.59
N LYS A 97 -7.49 -3.37 6.96
CA LYS A 97 -7.79 -4.79 6.89
C LYS A 97 -7.69 -5.24 5.44
N LEU A 98 -6.91 -6.28 5.18
CA LEU A 98 -6.52 -6.69 3.84
C LEU A 98 -7.46 -7.72 3.23
N PRO A 99 -7.72 -7.71 1.91
CA PRO A 99 -8.46 -8.77 1.25
C PRO A 99 -7.61 -10.05 1.15
N ALA A 100 -8.24 -11.22 1.29
CA ALA A 100 -7.57 -12.52 1.16
C ALA A 100 -8.25 -13.41 0.13
N GLY A 101 -7.44 -14.14 -0.65
CA GLY A 101 -7.89 -15.09 -1.67
C GLY A 101 -6.81 -15.35 -2.70
N GLN A 102 -6.90 -16.49 -3.39
CA GLN A 102 -5.96 -16.84 -4.45
C GLN A 102 -5.97 -15.77 -5.56
N GLY A 103 -4.78 -15.33 -5.96
CA GLY A 103 -4.61 -14.36 -7.06
C GLY A 103 -4.93 -12.91 -6.72
N ILE A 104 -4.88 -12.53 -5.44
CA ILE A 104 -5.15 -11.18 -4.92
C ILE A 104 -3.87 -10.62 -4.29
N LEU A 105 -3.54 -9.36 -4.61
CA LEU A 105 -2.35 -8.67 -4.11
C LEU A 105 -2.72 -7.24 -3.68
N PRO A 106 -3.14 -7.01 -2.43
CA PRO A 106 -3.22 -5.67 -1.87
C PRO A 106 -1.83 -5.11 -1.60
N ALA A 107 -1.65 -3.81 -1.87
CA ALA A 107 -0.41 -3.11 -1.65
C ALA A 107 -0.61 -1.70 -1.09
N PHE A 108 0.37 -1.23 -0.31
CA PHE A 108 0.58 0.14 0.11
C PHE A 108 2.04 0.47 -0.13
N TRP A 109 2.32 1.36 -1.06
CA TRP A 109 3.65 1.60 -1.57
C TRP A 109 3.87 3.03 -2.01
N MET A 110 5.09 3.37 -2.40
CA MET A 110 5.51 4.72 -2.73
C MET A 110 6.39 4.72 -3.95
N MET A 111 6.22 5.75 -4.79
CA MET A 111 7.01 6.01 -5.99
C MET A 111 7.46 7.47 -6.05
N PRO A 112 8.53 7.81 -6.80
CA PRO A 112 8.94 9.20 -7.03
C PRO A 112 7.82 10.00 -7.69
N ASP A 113 7.56 11.22 -7.20
CA ASP A 113 6.61 12.15 -7.84
C ASP A 113 7.26 12.81 -9.07
N LYS A 114 7.52 11.97 -10.06
CA LYS A 114 8.11 12.32 -11.36
C LYS A 114 7.35 11.62 -12.48
N GLU A 115 7.38 12.19 -13.66
CA GLU A 115 6.83 11.54 -14.85
C GLU A 115 7.72 10.38 -15.30
N ASP A 116 7.12 9.37 -15.92
CA ASP A 116 7.76 8.24 -16.61
C ASP A 116 8.75 7.39 -15.78
N THR A 117 8.64 7.41 -14.46
CA THR A 117 9.43 6.53 -13.60
C THR A 117 8.58 5.94 -12.45
N TRP A 118 8.83 4.66 -12.15
CA TRP A 118 8.28 3.99 -10.99
C TRP A 118 9.36 3.66 -9.96
N LEU A 119 10.64 3.89 -10.30
CA LEU A 119 11.79 3.63 -9.44
C LEU A 119 12.48 4.93 -8.99
N PRO A 120 13.06 4.93 -7.78
CA PRO A 120 13.02 3.85 -6.78
C PRO A 120 11.63 3.68 -6.15
N GLU A 121 11.33 2.47 -5.67
CA GLU A 121 10.06 2.10 -5.05
C GLU A 121 10.26 1.67 -3.61
N ILE A 122 9.31 2.01 -2.74
CA ILE A 122 9.25 1.51 -1.36
C ILE A 122 7.87 0.87 -1.16
N ASP A 123 7.85 -0.44 -0.92
CA ASP A 123 6.65 -1.17 -0.56
C ASP A 123 6.53 -1.24 0.95
N ILE A 124 5.55 -0.49 1.49
CA ILE A 124 5.28 -0.48 2.94
C ILE A 124 4.63 -1.80 3.33
N LEU A 125 3.74 -2.29 2.48
CA LEU A 125 3.22 -3.65 2.54
C LEU A 125 2.85 -4.17 1.16
N GLU A 126 3.08 -5.46 0.95
CA GLU A 126 2.44 -6.29 -0.05
C GLU A 126 2.02 -7.60 0.61
N MET A 127 0.87 -8.15 0.21
CA MET A 127 0.39 -9.43 0.72
C MET A 127 -0.12 -10.30 -0.42
N LEU A 128 0.39 -11.54 -0.50
CA LEU A 128 -0.27 -12.53 -1.34
C LEU A 128 -1.56 -12.98 -0.65
N GLY A 129 -2.71 -12.76 -1.26
CA GLY A 129 -4.00 -13.04 -0.64
C GLY A 129 -4.23 -14.50 -0.27
N GLN A 130 -3.52 -15.44 -0.91
CA GLN A 130 -3.48 -16.86 -0.54
C GLN A 130 -2.58 -17.14 0.67
N GLN A 131 -1.78 -16.18 1.11
CA GLN A 131 -0.93 -16.23 2.30
C GLN A 131 -1.25 -15.06 3.23
N PRO A 132 -2.48 -14.98 3.78
CA PRO A 132 -2.97 -13.78 4.45
C PRO A 132 -2.29 -13.49 5.79
N ASN A 133 -1.37 -14.31 6.23
CA ASN A 133 -0.55 -14.15 7.42
C ASN A 133 0.89 -13.69 7.12
N GLU A 134 1.24 -13.38 5.87
CA GLU A 134 2.58 -12.97 5.48
C GLU A 134 2.56 -11.60 4.80
N ILE A 135 3.30 -10.64 5.37
CA ILE A 135 3.47 -9.29 4.82
C ILE A 135 4.90 -9.15 4.29
N TRP A 136 5.02 -8.74 3.05
CA TRP A 136 6.28 -8.39 2.40
C TRP A 136 6.54 -6.88 2.53
N MET A 137 7.80 -6.55 2.75
CA MET A 137 8.34 -5.21 2.92
C MET A 137 9.56 -5.10 2.01
N VAL A 138 9.55 -4.18 1.05
CA VAL A 138 10.53 -4.18 -0.03
C VAL A 138 10.98 -2.75 -0.35
N THR A 139 12.19 -2.62 -0.86
CA THR A 139 12.63 -1.46 -1.63
C THR A 139 13.24 -1.93 -2.94
N HIS A 140 12.93 -1.23 -4.04
CA HIS A 140 13.44 -1.53 -5.38
C HIS A 140 14.17 -0.32 -5.96
N TRP A 141 15.29 -0.56 -6.65
CA TRP A 141 16.05 0.50 -7.34
C TRP A 141 16.82 -0.03 -8.55
N LEU A 142 17.25 0.87 -9.42
CA LEU A 142 18.25 0.56 -10.44
C LEU A 142 19.63 0.93 -9.90
N ASP A 143 20.60 0.03 -10.09
CA ASP A 143 22.01 0.36 -9.84
C ASP A 143 22.61 1.20 -10.98
N GLU A 144 23.87 1.54 -10.85
CA GLU A 144 24.60 2.35 -11.84
C GLU A 144 24.68 1.68 -13.24
N THR A 145 24.46 0.38 -13.31
CA THR A 145 24.42 -0.38 -14.59
C THR A 145 23.04 -0.46 -15.21
N GLY A 146 22.01 0.07 -14.51
CA GLY A 146 20.60 -0.06 -14.88
C GLY A 146 19.99 -1.43 -14.54
N THR A 147 20.65 -2.22 -13.68
CA THR A 147 20.11 -3.49 -13.20
C THR A 147 19.14 -3.24 -12.05
N LEU A 148 17.97 -3.88 -12.12
CA LEU A 148 16.99 -3.84 -11.03
C LEU A 148 17.49 -4.64 -9.83
N ASN A 149 17.56 -3.96 -8.70
CA ASN A 149 17.90 -4.52 -7.40
C ASN A 149 16.74 -4.36 -6.42
N SER A 150 16.75 -5.16 -5.38
CA SER A 150 15.79 -5.05 -4.27
C SER A 150 16.41 -5.52 -2.96
N ASP A 151 15.93 -4.92 -1.86
CA ASP A 151 16.13 -5.41 -0.51
C ASP A 151 14.76 -5.68 0.10
N ALA A 152 14.54 -6.92 0.54
CA ALA A 152 13.21 -7.41 0.91
C ALA A 152 13.27 -8.32 2.12
N ASN A 153 12.22 -8.25 2.93
CA ASN A 153 11.96 -9.20 4.00
C ASN A 153 10.46 -9.45 4.15
N SER A 154 10.08 -10.59 4.69
CA SER A 154 8.70 -10.87 5.05
C SER A 154 8.54 -11.08 6.56
N PHE A 155 7.33 -10.82 7.04
CA PHE A 155 6.91 -11.09 8.40
C PHE A 155 5.68 -11.99 8.40
N ILE A 156 5.80 -13.15 9.06
CA ILE A 156 4.67 -14.05 9.31
C ILE A 156 4.05 -13.69 10.65
N GLY A 157 2.78 -13.28 10.60
CA GLY A 157 2.00 -12.80 11.75
C GLY A 157 0.62 -13.43 11.84
N PRO A 158 -0.38 -12.69 12.33
CA PRO A 158 -1.77 -13.12 12.31
C PRO A 158 -2.32 -13.16 10.88
N ASP A 159 -3.56 -13.62 10.71
CA ASP A 159 -4.31 -13.46 9.47
C ASP A 159 -4.76 -12.00 9.33
N PHE A 160 -4.06 -11.22 8.50
CA PHE A 160 -4.28 -9.78 8.27
C PHE A 160 -5.60 -9.47 7.54
N SER A 161 -6.35 -10.48 7.13
CA SER A 161 -7.69 -10.33 6.56
C SER A 161 -8.81 -10.35 7.60
N LYS A 162 -8.50 -10.66 8.85
CA LYS A 162 -9.51 -10.84 9.91
C LYS A 162 -9.74 -9.58 10.72
N ASP A 163 -8.72 -8.73 10.85
CA ASP A 163 -8.78 -7.53 11.67
C ASP A 163 -7.97 -6.39 11.08
N PHE A 164 -8.12 -5.18 11.62
CA PHE A 164 -7.35 -4.02 11.25
C PHE A 164 -5.98 -4.04 11.92
N HIS A 165 -4.94 -3.81 11.13
CA HIS A 165 -3.55 -3.70 11.56
C HIS A 165 -2.95 -2.38 11.11
N ILE A 166 -1.88 -1.95 11.78
CA ILE A 166 -1.16 -0.73 11.46
C ILE A 166 0.14 -1.09 10.73
N PHE A 167 0.29 -0.59 9.51
CA PHE A 167 1.48 -0.73 8.68
C PHE A 167 2.15 0.62 8.54
N SER A 168 3.44 0.71 8.84
CA SER A 168 4.15 1.99 8.73
C SER A 168 5.63 1.83 8.41
N ILE A 169 6.20 2.92 7.87
CA ILE A 169 7.65 3.09 7.73
C ILE A 169 8.12 4.34 8.45
N GLU A 170 9.36 4.30 8.93
CA GLU A 170 10.19 5.48 9.21
C GLU A 170 11.28 5.53 8.15
N TRP A 171 11.23 6.55 7.30
CA TRP A 171 12.16 6.76 6.21
C TRP A 171 13.02 7.99 6.50
N THR A 172 14.32 7.78 6.61
CA THR A 172 15.33 8.79 6.92
C THR A 172 16.45 8.76 5.87
N PRO A 173 17.37 9.74 5.84
CA PRO A 173 18.53 9.65 4.95
C PRO A 173 19.43 8.43 5.17
N ASP A 174 19.34 7.78 6.34
CA ASP A 174 20.25 6.70 6.74
C ASP A 174 19.61 5.30 6.67
N SER A 175 18.28 5.22 6.75
CA SER A 175 17.57 3.94 6.77
C SER A 175 16.08 4.07 6.46
N ILE A 176 15.51 2.96 6.01
CA ILE A 176 14.06 2.72 5.99
C ILE A 176 13.77 1.63 7.02
N VAL A 177 12.81 1.86 7.89
CA VAL A 177 12.42 0.92 8.94
C VAL A 177 10.93 0.65 8.83
N TRP A 178 10.55 -0.61 8.67
CA TRP A 178 9.16 -1.05 8.58
C TRP A 178 8.64 -1.55 9.91
N PHE A 179 7.41 -1.16 10.22
CA PHE A 179 6.71 -1.55 11.45
C PHE A 179 5.36 -2.16 11.11
N ILE A 180 4.99 -3.21 11.84
CA ILE A 180 3.63 -3.75 11.87
C ILE A 180 3.16 -3.73 13.30
N ASP A 181 2.01 -3.06 13.56
CA ASP A 181 1.45 -2.83 14.89
C ASP A 181 2.45 -2.18 15.87
N GLY A 182 3.25 -1.25 15.35
CA GLY A 182 4.26 -0.50 16.12
C GLY A 182 5.51 -1.29 16.49
N ILE A 183 5.68 -2.51 15.97
CA ILE A 183 6.86 -3.34 16.20
C ILE A 183 7.71 -3.38 14.93
N GLU A 184 9.00 -3.01 15.05
CA GLU A 184 9.96 -3.11 13.94
C GLU A 184 10.03 -4.54 13.41
N ARG A 185 9.85 -4.71 12.09
CA ARG A 185 9.89 -6.01 11.40
C ARG A 185 11.01 -6.12 10.40
N PHE A 186 11.39 -4.99 9.81
CA PHE A 186 12.47 -4.96 8.84
C PHE A 186 13.18 -3.60 8.89
N ARG A 187 14.45 -3.58 8.53
CA ARG A 187 15.28 -2.39 8.37
C ARG A 187 16.21 -2.57 7.19
N SER A 188 16.23 -1.59 6.29
CA SER A 188 17.16 -1.53 5.19
C SER A 188 18.01 -0.25 5.25
N SER A 189 19.27 -0.39 4.86
CA SER A 189 20.20 0.70 4.57
C SER A 189 20.97 0.47 3.25
N GLU A 190 20.55 -0.53 2.47
CA GLU A 190 21.21 -0.91 1.21
C GLU A 190 21.04 0.17 0.14
N PHE A 191 19.83 0.70 0.02
CA PHE A 191 19.53 1.83 -0.86
C PHE A 191 18.43 2.70 -0.24
N ILE A 192 18.71 4.00 -0.10
CA ILE A 192 17.76 4.96 0.46
C ILE A 192 17.32 5.91 -0.64
N PRO A 193 16.06 5.85 -1.11
CA PRO A 193 15.51 6.86 -2.01
C PRO A 193 15.67 8.27 -1.46
N SER A 194 16.05 9.21 -2.31
CA SER A 194 16.25 10.63 -1.97
C SER A 194 15.42 11.59 -2.81
N ASP A 195 14.37 11.07 -3.43
CA ASP A 195 13.37 11.84 -4.17
C ASP A 195 12.09 12.01 -3.35
N ASN A 196 11.34 13.08 -3.60
CA ASN A 196 9.98 13.19 -3.08
C ASN A 196 9.12 12.04 -3.63
N MET A 197 8.45 11.33 -2.75
CA MET A 197 7.62 10.17 -3.13
C MET A 197 6.16 10.40 -2.78
N TYR A 198 5.28 9.88 -3.62
CA TYR A 198 3.84 9.87 -3.41
C TYR A 198 3.35 8.49 -2.96
N LEU A 199 2.18 8.44 -2.36
CA LEU A 199 1.55 7.22 -1.85
C LEU A 199 0.67 6.57 -2.93
N TYR A 200 0.68 5.24 -2.97
CA TYR A 200 -0.15 4.42 -3.85
C TYR A 200 -0.79 3.26 -3.09
N LEU A 201 -2.10 3.08 -3.26
CA LEU A 201 -2.92 2.05 -2.63
C LEU A 201 -3.70 1.32 -3.72
N ASN A 202 -3.57 0.00 -3.81
CA ASN A 202 -4.30 -0.78 -4.79
C ASN A 202 -4.51 -2.23 -4.36
N THR A 203 -5.36 -2.92 -5.10
CA THR A 203 -5.40 -4.39 -5.10
C THR A 203 -5.24 -4.87 -6.53
N ALA A 204 -4.14 -5.52 -6.83
CA ALA A 204 -3.97 -6.23 -8.11
C ALA A 204 -4.68 -7.57 -8.08
N ILE A 205 -5.17 -8.02 -9.24
CA ILE A 205 -5.84 -9.30 -9.43
C ILE A 205 -5.12 -10.06 -10.53
N GLY A 206 -4.68 -11.27 -10.22
CA GLY A 206 -3.80 -12.02 -11.11
C GLY A 206 -2.40 -11.45 -11.12
N GLY A 207 -1.57 -11.95 -11.98
CA GLY A 207 -0.19 -11.52 -12.14
C GLY A 207 0.83 -12.62 -11.92
N ASN A 208 2.09 -12.29 -12.19
CA ASN A 208 3.18 -13.24 -12.12
C ASN A 208 3.40 -13.79 -10.71
N TRP A 209 3.22 -12.96 -9.68
CA TRP A 209 3.52 -13.32 -8.31
C TRP A 209 2.32 -13.94 -7.57
N PRO A 210 1.13 -13.30 -7.52
CA PRO A 210 -0.03 -13.90 -6.84
C PRO A 210 -0.64 -15.07 -7.61
N GLY A 211 -0.31 -15.23 -8.90
CA GLY A 211 -1.00 -16.15 -9.78
C GLY A 211 -2.42 -15.69 -10.15
N SER A 212 -3.19 -16.52 -10.79
CA SER A 212 -4.57 -16.18 -11.15
C SER A 212 -5.56 -16.57 -10.06
N PRO A 213 -6.69 -15.83 -9.91
CA PRO A 213 -7.84 -16.30 -9.14
C PRO A 213 -8.30 -17.69 -9.63
N ASP A 214 -8.82 -18.48 -8.73
CA ASP A 214 -9.38 -19.80 -9.00
C ASP A 214 -10.78 -19.99 -8.37
N ASN A 215 -11.29 -21.20 -8.34
CA ASN A 215 -12.63 -21.49 -7.79
C ASN A 215 -12.74 -21.24 -6.27
N SER A 216 -11.65 -21.09 -5.56
CA SER A 216 -11.63 -20.73 -4.13
C SER A 216 -11.70 -19.22 -3.89
N THR A 217 -11.48 -18.41 -4.95
CA THR A 217 -11.46 -16.95 -4.87
C THR A 217 -12.89 -16.40 -4.85
N VAL A 218 -13.31 -15.85 -3.73
CA VAL A 218 -14.69 -15.36 -3.52
C VAL A 218 -14.73 -13.84 -3.67
N PHE A 219 -15.47 -13.35 -4.66
CA PHE A 219 -15.71 -11.93 -4.89
C PHE A 219 -17.11 -11.51 -4.43
N PRO A 220 -17.36 -10.20 -4.10
CA PRO A 220 -16.37 -9.12 -4.05
C PRO A 220 -15.46 -9.23 -2.84
N MET A 221 -14.26 -8.65 -2.96
CA MET A 221 -13.30 -8.50 -1.86
C MET A 221 -13.05 -7.03 -1.57
N TYR A 222 -12.72 -6.73 -0.32
CA TYR A 222 -12.57 -5.37 0.17
C TYR A 222 -11.21 -5.19 0.81
N TYR A 223 -10.44 -4.23 0.33
CA TYR A 223 -9.32 -3.64 1.03
C TYR A 223 -9.88 -2.46 1.81
N GLU A 224 -10.03 -2.60 3.11
CA GLU A 224 -10.66 -1.61 3.99
C GLU A 224 -9.58 -0.81 4.71
N ILE A 225 -9.55 0.51 4.47
CA ILE A 225 -8.54 1.41 5.01
C ILE A 225 -9.22 2.43 5.92
N ASP A 226 -8.83 2.44 7.19
CA ASP A 226 -9.38 3.29 8.24
C ASP A 226 -8.77 4.70 8.18
N TYR A 227 -7.45 4.77 8.03
CA TYR A 227 -6.76 6.03 7.83
C TYR A 227 -5.42 5.86 7.10
N VAL A 228 -4.94 6.98 6.53
CA VAL A 228 -3.55 7.15 6.08
C VAL A 228 -3.01 8.46 6.68
N ARG A 229 -1.83 8.39 7.27
CA ARG A 229 -1.18 9.53 7.92
C ARG A 229 0.28 9.62 7.53
N VAL A 230 0.78 10.87 7.36
CA VAL A 230 2.20 11.13 7.12
C VAL A 230 2.69 12.17 8.13
N PHE A 231 3.84 11.90 8.70
CA PHE A 231 4.48 12.69 9.75
C PHE A 231 5.86 13.15 9.31
#